data_c655969bd58dabac61fa1964e936f8a9
#
_entry.id   c655969bd58dabac61fa1964e936f8a9
#
_cell.length_a   1.000
_cell.length_b   1.000
_cell.length_c   1.000
_cell.angle_alpha   90.00
_cell.angle_beta   90.00
_cell.angle_gamma   90.00
#
_symmetry.space_group_name_H-M   'P 1'
#
loop_
_entity.id
_entity.type
_entity.pdbx_description
1 polymer ?
#
loop_
_entity_poly.entity_id
_entity_poly.type
_entity_poly.pdbx_seq_one_letter_code
_entity_poly.pdbx_strand_id
1 'polypeptide(L)'
;MPESSEQPPVRELSLPEVDFEGGWSVTGTDVNRLIHHTSFAVSNEESRPILNGVLWELRDGAMRMVSTNGHRLARMGVPAESGDTSSADFIVPPGALQQVQRLFKKDELLEVARSGNHLGFRAGTSEVYTRLIEGTYPNYEAVIPRDNDKVATVDKKALESAVRRMAVVASDQTHRIRLKFESNRLHLNVLTPDLGEGQDELEVGYEGEEIEIGFNANYL
;
A
#
# COMPACT_ATOMS: atom_id res chain seq x y z
N MET A 1 30.48 44.16 -24.24
CA MET A 1 30.22 43.90 -22.82
C MET A 1 29.27 42.72 -22.75
N PRO A 2 29.70 41.49 -22.40
CA PRO A 2 28.76 40.41 -22.18
C PRO A 2 28.22 40.54 -20.76
N GLU A 3 26.90 40.49 -20.64
CA GLU A 3 26.16 40.45 -19.38
C GLU A 3 26.52 39.19 -18.62
N SER A 4 26.97 39.38 -17.37
CA SER A 4 27.20 38.31 -16.42
C SER A 4 25.88 37.65 -16.09
N SER A 5 25.71 36.38 -16.49
CA SER A 5 24.63 35.52 -16.05
C SER A 5 24.81 35.25 -14.54
N GLU A 6 24.13 36.01 -13.71
CA GLU A 6 23.96 35.66 -12.28
C GLU A 6 23.21 34.32 -12.21
N GLN A 7 23.91 33.29 -11.78
CA GLN A 7 23.28 32.03 -11.39
C GLN A 7 22.36 32.30 -10.19
N PRO A 8 21.11 31.82 -10.21
CA PRO A 8 20.24 31.98 -9.05
C PRO A 8 20.88 31.36 -7.82
N PRO A 9 20.70 31.97 -6.65
CA PRO A 9 21.34 31.49 -5.42
C PRO A 9 20.91 30.04 -5.17
N VAL A 10 21.90 29.16 -4.95
CA VAL A 10 21.67 27.79 -4.49
C VAL A 10 20.90 27.92 -3.16
N ARG A 11 19.61 27.52 -3.14
CA ARG A 11 18.89 27.41 -1.87
C ARG A 11 19.60 26.38 -1.03
N GLU A 12 20.18 26.79 0.08
CA GLU A 12 20.64 25.87 1.10
C GLU A 12 19.44 25.05 1.55
N LEU A 13 19.48 23.75 1.25
CA LEU A 13 18.53 22.78 1.77
C LEU A 13 18.84 22.59 3.26
N SER A 14 18.16 23.34 4.12
CA SER A 14 18.18 23.03 5.54
C SER A 14 17.40 21.73 5.78
N LEU A 15 18.07 20.73 6.37
CA LEU A 15 17.40 19.51 6.81
C LEU A 15 16.41 19.87 7.93
N PRO A 16 15.25 19.21 8.00
CA PRO A 16 14.32 19.39 9.10
C PRO A 16 14.95 18.91 10.40
N GLU A 17 14.77 19.66 11.47
CA GLU A 17 15.18 19.23 12.80
C GLU A 17 14.17 18.22 13.34
N VAL A 18 14.55 16.94 13.38
CA VAL A 18 13.76 15.86 13.96
C VAL A 18 14.54 15.29 15.13
N ASP A 19 13.94 15.38 16.33
CA ASP A 19 14.49 14.80 17.55
C ASP A 19 14.07 13.32 17.64
N PHE A 20 15.05 12.44 17.66
CA PHE A 20 14.84 11.00 17.75
C PHE A 20 14.72 10.48 19.19
N GLU A 21 15.01 11.29 20.23
CA GLU A 21 14.96 10.87 21.62
C GLU A 21 13.52 10.49 22.07
N GLY A 22 12.49 11.11 21.49
CA GLY A 22 11.08 10.81 21.74
C GLY A 22 10.45 9.89 20.72
N GLY A 23 11.24 9.22 19.88
CA GLY A 23 10.76 8.37 18.81
C GLY A 23 10.47 6.92 19.23
N TRP A 24 10.22 6.10 18.22
CA TRP A 24 10.05 4.65 18.40
C TRP A 24 10.99 3.89 17.47
N SER A 25 11.12 2.59 17.69
CA SER A 25 11.98 1.74 16.86
C SER A 25 11.17 0.68 16.14
N VAL A 26 11.65 0.33 14.95
CA VAL A 26 11.10 -0.74 14.12
C VAL A 26 12.22 -1.46 13.39
N THR A 27 12.14 -2.79 13.27
CA THR A 27 13.12 -3.53 12.47
C THR A 27 12.95 -3.22 10.98
N GLY A 28 14.05 -3.23 10.23
CA GLY A 28 14.01 -3.09 8.78
C GLY A 28 13.15 -4.18 8.12
N THR A 29 13.08 -5.39 8.71
CA THR A 29 12.19 -6.46 8.28
C THR A 29 10.72 -6.05 8.40
N ASP A 30 10.31 -5.51 9.54
CA ASP A 30 8.91 -5.17 9.79
C ASP A 30 8.47 -3.92 9.01
N VAL A 31 9.31 -2.90 8.94
CA VAL A 31 8.99 -1.74 8.10
C VAL A 31 8.87 -2.12 6.62
N ASN A 32 9.77 -2.96 6.13
CA ASN A 32 9.70 -3.47 4.75
C ASN A 32 8.42 -4.29 4.52
N ARG A 33 8.02 -5.13 5.51
CA ARG A 33 6.79 -5.89 5.46
C ARG A 33 5.56 -4.99 5.42
N LEU A 34 5.49 -4.00 6.31
CA LEU A 34 4.41 -3.01 6.34
C LEU A 34 4.27 -2.30 4.99
N ILE A 35 5.36 -1.76 4.45
CA ILE A 35 5.36 -1.02 3.19
C ILE A 35 4.98 -1.93 2.01
N HIS A 36 5.60 -3.13 1.91
CA HIS A 36 5.36 -4.06 0.80
C HIS A 36 3.89 -4.49 0.70
N HIS A 37 3.25 -4.70 1.86
CA HIS A 37 1.86 -5.18 1.91
C HIS A 37 0.81 -4.06 1.86
N THR A 38 1.21 -2.80 1.80
CA THR A 38 0.25 -1.69 1.80
C THR A 38 0.47 -0.66 0.70
N SER A 39 1.69 -0.22 0.43
CA SER A 39 1.96 0.95 -0.42
C SER A 39 1.42 0.84 -1.86
N PHE A 40 1.16 -0.36 -2.36
CA PHE A 40 0.60 -0.58 -3.70
C PHE A 40 -0.87 -0.16 -3.84
N ALA A 41 -1.60 0.00 -2.73
CA ALA A 41 -3.03 0.29 -2.75
C ALA A 41 -3.37 1.77 -2.62
N VAL A 42 -2.39 2.67 -2.62
CA VAL A 42 -2.62 4.13 -2.63
C VAL A 42 -3.35 4.58 -3.90
N SER A 43 -3.99 5.73 -3.83
CA SER A 43 -4.58 6.41 -4.99
C SER A 43 -3.53 7.19 -5.75
N ASN A 44 -3.71 7.31 -7.06
CA ASN A 44 -2.95 8.22 -7.92
C ASN A 44 -3.81 9.41 -8.38
N GLU A 45 -5.03 9.55 -7.86
CA GLU A 45 -5.93 10.64 -8.22
C GLU A 45 -5.52 11.93 -7.51
N GLU A 46 -5.24 13.00 -8.26
CA GLU A 46 -4.88 14.31 -7.71
C GLU A 46 -6.02 14.94 -6.89
N SER A 47 -7.27 14.57 -7.19
CA SER A 47 -8.46 15.04 -6.47
C SER A 47 -8.58 14.52 -5.04
N ARG A 48 -7.81 13.49 -4.68
CA ARG A 48 -7.84 12.82 -3.37
C ARG A 48 -6.46 12.75 -2.72
N PRO A 49 -5.80 13.88 -2.42
CA PRO A 49 -4.41 13.91 -1.97
C PRO A 49 -4.16 13.10 -0.69
N ILE A 50 -5.15 12.97 0.19
CA ILE A 50 -5.05 12.16 1.42
C ILE A 50 -4.88 10.67 1.10
N LEU A 51 -5.54 10.16 0.05
CA LEU A 51 -5.43 8.76 -0.37
C LEU A 51 -4.16 8.46 -1.19
N ASN A 52 -3.41 9.49 -1.58
CA ASN A 52 -2.12 9.33 -2.26
C ASN A 52 -1.00 8.96 -1.26
N GLY A 53 -1.29 8.97 0.04
CA GLY A 53 -0.39 8.54 1.11
C GLY A 53 -0.79 7.23 1.76
N VAL A 54 0.15 6.66 2.50
CA VAL A 54 -0.06 5.51 3.37
C VAL A 54 -0.31 6.02 4.78
N LEU A 55 -1.45 5.68 5.37
CA LEU A 55 -1.72 5.92 6.78
C LEU A 55 -0.81 5.01 7.61
N TRP A 56 -0.09 5.59 8.56
CA TRP A 56 0.66 4.87 9.57
C TRP A 56 0.06 5.17 10.94
N GLU A 57 -0.39 4.15 11.61
CA GLU A 57 -1.00 4.22 12.93
C GLU A 57 -0.09 3.59 13.97
N LEU A 58 0.04 4.27 15.11
CA LEU A 58 0.64 3.74 16.33
C LEU A 58 -0.48 3.62 17.36
N ARG A 59 -0.83 2.40 17.77
CA ARG A 59 -1.89 2.17 18.76
C ARG A 59 -1.65 0.86 19.50
N ASP A 60 -1.84 0.89 20.80
CA ASP A 60 -1.89 -0.31 21.65
C ASP A 60 -0.64 -1.20 21.52
N GLY A 61 0.55 -0.61 21.44
CA GLY A 61 1.80 -1.33 21.29
C GLY A 61 1.97 -2.00 19.91
N ALA A 62 1.23 -1.56 18.92
CA ALA A 62 1.33 -2.04 17.54
C ALA A 62 1.52 -0.89 16.55
N MET A 63 2.23 -1.19 15.47
CA MET A 63 2.32 -0.34 14.29
C MET A 63 1.47 -0.93 13.18
N ARG A 64 0.75 -0.07 12.47
CA ARG A 64 -0.13 -0.50 11.40
C ARG A 64 0.00 0.45 10.22
N MET A 65 0.11 -0.09 9.01
CA MET A 65 -0.02 0.70 7.79
C MET A 65 -1.29 0.33 7.05
N VAL A 66 -1.94 1.33 6.47
CA VAL A 66 -3.18 1.18 5.70
C VAL A 66 -3.10 2.07 4.46
N SER A 67 -3.57 1.55 3.34
CA SER A 67 -3.77 2.34 2.14
C SER A 67 -5.03 1.91 1.40
N THR A 68 -5.64 2.83 0.69
CA THR A 68 -6.81 2.59 -0.15
C THR A 68 -6.88 3.62 -1.27
N ASN A 69 -7.41 3.21 -2.42
CA ASN A 69 -7.78 4.10 -3.51
C ASN A 69 -9.31 4.21 -3.70
N GLY A 70 -10.09 3.67 -2.73
CA GLY A 70 -11.55 3.62 -2.79
C GLY A 70 -12.11 2.36 -3.47
N HIS A 71 -11.28 1.60 -4.20
CA HIS A 71 -11.68 0.34 -4.86
C HIS A 71 -11.04 -0.89 -4.20
N ARG A 72 -9.86 -0.71 -3.63
CA ARG A 72 -9.14 -1.73 -2.85
C ARG A 72 -8.58 -1.12 -1.59
N LEU A 73 -8.39 -1.93 -0.58
CA LEU A 73 -7.79 -1.56 0.70
C LEU A 73 -6.74 -2.60 1.09
N ALA A 74 -5.59 -2.13 1.50
CA ALA A 74 -4.54 -2.97 2.07
C ALA A 74 -4.23 -2.51 3.51
N ARG A 75 -4.14 -3.47 4.44
CA ARG A 75 -3.83 -3.24 5.84
C ARG A 75 -2.85 -4.28 6.34
N MET A 76 -1.79 -3.83 6.99
CA MET A 76 -0.79 -4.68 7.62
C MET A 76 -0.44 -4.13 8.99
N GLY A 77 -0.24 -5.00 9.97
CA GLY A 77 0.18 -4.65 11.33
C GLY A 77 1.34 -5.51 11.80
N VAL A 78 2.20 -4.92 12.63
CA VAL A 78 3.29 -5.58 13.35
C VAL A 78 3.32 -5.07 14.79
N PRO A 79 3.83 -5.83 15.78
CA PRO A 79 4.09 -5.32 17.11
C PRO A 79 5.07 -4.13 17.05
N ALA A 80 4.95 -3.17 17.97
CA ALA A 80 5.97 -2.15 18.17
C ALA A 80 7.10 -2.73 19.04
N GLU A 81 8.36 -2.56 18.60
CA GLU A 81 9.51 -3.09 19.33
C GLU A 81 9.76 -2.31 20.63
N SER A 82 9.80 -0.98 20.54
CA SER A 82 10.03 -0.09 21.69
C SER A 82 9.73 1.35 21.33
N GLY A 83 9.62 2.20 22.35
CA GLY A 83 9.45 3.64 22.22
C GLY A 83 8.07 4.15 22.61
N ASP A 84 7.82 5.43 22.37
CA ASP A 84 6.50 6.03 22.60
C ASP A 84 5.51 5.59 21.52
N THR A 85 4.66 4.66 21.89
CA THR A 85 3.55 4.17 21.08
C THR A 85 2.23 4.83 21.46
N SER A 86 2.27 6.02 22.06
CA SER A 86 1.07 6.82 22.26
C SER A 86 0.33 6.98 20.94
N SER A 87 -1.00 6.94 21.01
CA SER A 87 -1.86 6.92 19.83
C SER A 87 -1.53 8.07 18.88
N ALA A 88 -1.01 7.74 17.71
CA ALA A 88 -0.63 8.69 16.68
C ALA A 88 -0.96 8.15 15.30
N ASP A 89 -1.53 9.03 14.48
CA ASP A 89 -1.87 8.75 13.09
C ASP A 89 -1.18 9.78 12.20
N PHE A 90 -0.55 9.32 11.13
CA PHE A 90 0.06 10.22 10.14
C PHE A 90 0.07 9.59 8.75
N ILE A 91 0.03 10.44 7.74
CA ILE A 91 -0.06 10.00 6.34
C ILE A 91 1.30 10.23 5.68
N VAL A 92 1.95 9.15 5.29
CA VAL A 92 3.31 9.16 4.75
C VAL A 92 3.27 9.04 3.22
N PRO A 93 4.00 9.92 2.49
CA PRO A 93 4.12 9.80 1.04
C PRO A 93 4.78 8.46 0.63
N PRO A 94 4.24 7.73 -0.37
CA PRO A 94 4.81 6.44 -0.82
C PRO A 94 6.25 6.55 -1.30
N GLY A 95 6.61 7.68 -1.92
CA GLY A 95 7.99 7.93 -2.37
C GLY A 95 9.01 7.91 -1.22
N ALA A 96 8.66 8.44 -0.06
CA ALA A 96 9.52 8.38 1.13
C ALA A 96 9.67 6.93 1.63
N LEU A 97 8.57 6.19 1.70
CA LEU A 97 8.58 4.78 2.09
C LEU A 97 9.43 3.92 1.13
N GLN A 98 9.41 4.21 -0.17
CA GLN A 98 10.29 3.56 -1.14
C GLN A 98 11.78 3.87 -0.87
N GLN A 99 12.13 5.10 -0.47
CA GLN A 99 13.50 5.42 -0.10
C GLN A 99 13.92 4.68 1.18
N VAL A 100 13.04 4.58 2.16
CA VAL A 100 13.27 3.77 3.38
C VAL A 100 13.60 2.33 3.00
N GLN A 101 12.80 1.68 2.14
CA GLN A 101 13.05 0.32 1.68
C GLN A 101 14.38 0.15 0.92
N ARG A 102 14.82 1.18 0.21
CA ARG A 102 16.05 1.14 -0.59
C ARG A 102 17.31 1.35 0.25
N LEU A 103 17.24 2.20 1.26
CA LEU A 103 18.39 2.63 2.03
C LEU A 103 18.66 1.75 3.25
N PHE A 104 17.61 1.25 3.90
CA PHE A 104 17.76 0.49 5.14
C PHE A 104 17.65 -1.02 4.90
N LYS A 105 18.56 -1.77 5.55
CA LYS A 105 18.58 -3.22 5.44
C LYS A 105 17.56 -3.87 6.38
N LYS A 106 17.22 -5.12 6.10
CA LYS A 106 16.21 -5.87 6.86
C LYS A 106 16.63 -6.14 8.31
N ASP A 107 17.91 -6.29 8.56
CA ASP A 107 18.50 -6.60 9.87
C ASP A 107 18.84 -5.34 10.71
N GLU A 108 18.64 -4.16 10.15
CA GLU A 108 18.86 -2.91 10.88
C GLU A 108 17.67 -2.57 11.77
N LEU A 109 17.93 -1.96 12.93
CA LEU A 109 16.92 -1.33 13.76
C LEU A 109 16.83 0.15 13.35
N LEU A 110 15.67 0.54 12.88
CA LEU A 110 15.40 1.93 12.50
C LEU A 110 14.80 2.68 13.68
N GLU A 111 15.35 3.83 13.97
CA GLU A 111 14.72 4.84 14.81
C GLU A 111 13.82 5.69 13.94
N VAL A 112 12.61 5.90 14.38
CA VAL A 112 11.59 6.70 13.67
C VAL A 112 11.10 7.77 14.63
N ALA A 113 11.08 9.00 14.17
CA ALA A 113 10.59 10.11 14.98
C ALA A 113 9.79 11.10 14.15
N ARG A 114 8.84 11.75 14.83
CA ARG A 114 8.01 12.79 14.24
C ARG A 114 8.30 14.13 14.90
N SER A 115 8.52 15.16 14.10
CA SER A 115 8.61 16.55 14.57
C SER A 115 7.68 17.41 13.71
N GLY A 116 6.61 17.92 14.31
CA GLY A 116 5.60 18.70 13.60
C GLY A 116 5.01 17.92 12.41
N ASN A 117 5.25 18.41 11.19
CA ASN A 117 4.79 17.82 9.94
C ASN A 117 5.89 17.03 9.21
N HIS A 118 6.95 16.66 9.90
CA HIS A 118 8.05 15.86 9.35
C HIS A 118 8.17 14.52 10.07
N LEU A 119 8.54 13.50 9.31
CA LEU A 119 8.88 12.18 9.79
C LEU A 119 10.33 11.89 9.41
N GLY A 120 11.13 11.48 10.37
CA GLY A 120 12.52 11.06 10.19
C GLY A 120 12.67 9.56 10.41
N PHE A 121 13.56 8.95 9.64
CA PHE A 121 14.02 7.57 9.80
C PHE A 121 15.54 7.60 9.90
N ARG A 122 16.12 6.90 10.86
CA ARG A 122 17.56 6.83 11.07
C ARG A 122 18.00 5.40 11.38
N ALA A 123 19.10 4.98 10.75
CA ALA A 123 19.86 3.81 11.14
C ALA A 123 21.34 4.01 10.80
N GLY A 124 22.22 3.84 11.76
CA GLY A 124 23.65 4.11 11.61
C GLY A 124 23.92 5.55 11.21
N THR A 125 24.53 5.74 10.03
CA THR A 125 24.85 7.06 9.46
C THR A 125 23.84 7.53 8.40
N SER A 126 22.81 6.75 8.15
CA SER A 126 21.81 7.04 7.11
C SER A 126 20.54 7.62 7.72
N GLU A 127 20.05 8.68 7.12
CA GLU A 127 18.80 9.34 7.53
C GLU A 127 17.92 9.64 6.33
N VAL A 128 16.60 9.50 6.52
CA VAL A 128 15.57 9.87 5.53
C VAL A 128 14.57 10.77 6.23
N TYR A 129 14.30 11.90 5.63
CA TYR A 129 13.28 12.84 6.11
C TYR A 129 12.20 13.01 5.07
N THR A 130 10.95 13.10 5.52
CA THR A 130 9.81 13.39 4.65
C THR A 130 8.83 14.32 5.33
N ARG A 131 8.16 15.14 4.52
CA ARG A 131 6.99 15.88 4.96
C ARG A 131 5.77 14.97 4.89
N LEU A 132 4.95 15.00 5.93
CA LEU A 132 3.69 14.27 6.01
C LEU A 132 2.61 14.94 5.14
N ILE A 133 1.66 14.14 4.66
CA ILE A 133 0.46 14.64 3.99
C ILE A 133 -0.53 15.10 5.08
N GLU A 134 -0.95 16.35 5.00
CA GLU A 134 -1.88 16.94 5.96
C GLU A 134 -3.32 16.51 5.68
N GLY A 135 -4.07 16.22 6.73
CA GLY A 135 -5.48 15.88 6.66
C GLY A 135 -5.86 14.70 7.53
N THR A 136 -7.13 14.34 7.48
CA THR A 136 -7.68 13.19 8.21
C THR A 136 -7.93 12.05 7.25
N TYR A 137 -7.31 10.91 7.51
CA TYR A 137 -7.55 9.71 6.71
C TYR A 137 -8.99 9.20 6.93
N PRO A 138 -9.69 8.71 5.89
CA PRO A 138 -11.05 8.17 6.03
C PRO A 138 -11.11 7.01 7.03
N ASN A 139 -12.26 6.84 7.68
CA ASN A 139 -12.51 5.69 8.55
C ASN A 139 -12.61 4.41 7.71
N TYR A 140 -11.46 3.80 7.44
CA TYR A 140 -11.34 2.58 6.65
C TYR A 140 -11.92 1.34 7.34
N GLU A 141 -12.01 1.34 8.68
CA GLU A 141 -12.55 0.19 9.42
C GLU A 141 -14.03 -0.04 9.13
N ALA A 142 -14.76 1.02 8.79
CA ALA A 142 -16.17 0.94 8.45
C ALA A 142 -16.47 0.19 7.13
N VAL A 143 -15.47 0.08 6.25
CA VAL A 143 -15.63 -0.57 4.94
C VAL A 143 -15.06 -2.00 4.90
N ILE A 144 -14.41 -2.45 5.97
CA ILE A 144 -13.91 -3.82 6.07
C ILE A 144 -15.07 -4.76 6.42
N PRO A 145 -15.43 -5.71 5.53
CA PRO A 145 -16.48 -6.68 5.83
C PRO A 145 -16.07 -7.57 7.02
N ARG A 146 -17.01 -7.86 7.92
CA ARG A 146 -16.76 -8.70 9.11
C ARG A 146 -17.52 -10.02 9.09
N ASP A 147 -18.57 -10.11 8.26
CA ASP A 147 -19.52 -11.22 8.23
C ASP A 147 -19.33 -12.06 6.96
N ASN A 148 -18.09 -12.29 6.54
CA ASN A 148 -17.79 -13.13 5.38
C ASN A 148 -17.93 -14.60 5.77
N ASP A 149 -18.89 -15.28 5.16
CA ASP A 149 -19.17 -16.71 5.33
C ASP A 149 -18.67 -17.57 4.14
N LYS A 150 -18.38 -16.93 3.00
CA LYS A 150 -17.94 -17.60 1.78
C LYS A 150 -16.42 -17.55 1.66
N VAL A 151 -15.78 -18.72 1.79
CA VAL A 151 -14.34 -18.89 1.74
C VAL A 151 -13.96 -19.84 0.63
N ALA A 152 -13.09 -19.39 -0.27
CA ALA A 152 -12.49 -20.23 -1.31
C ALA A 152 -11.00 -20.39 -1.07
N THR A 153 -10.50 -21.63 -1.14
CA THR A 153 -9.06 -21.93 -1.10
C THR A 153 -8.57 -22.15 -2.53
N VAL A 154 -7.58 -21.36 -2.94
CA VAL A 154 -7.07 -21.34 -4.33
C VAL A 154 -5.54 -21.43 -4.30
N ASP A 155 -4.95 -22.18 -5.23
CA ASP A 155 -3.49 -22.12 -5.45
C ASP A 155 -3.10 -20.74 -6.00
N LYS A 156 -2.21 -20.07 -5.29
CA LYS A 156 -1.81 -18.70 -5.66
C LYS A 156 -1.23 -18.59 -7.07
N LYS A 157 -0.38 -19.54 -7.47
CA LYS A 157 0.30 -19.48 -8.80
C LYS A 157 -0.69 -19.76 -9.92
N ALA A 158 -1.61 -20.69 -9.70
CA ALA A 158 -2.67 -21.01 -10.66
C ALA A 158 -3.57 -19.79 -10.88
N LEU A 159 -4.04 -19.14 -9.80
CA LEU A 159 -4.87 -17.94 -9.87
C LEU A 159 -4.13 -16.78 -10.56
N GLU A 160 -2.90 -16.49 -10.14
CA GLU A 160 -2.08 -15.43 -10.75
C GLU A 160 -1.91 -15.65 -12.26
N SER A 161 -1.62 -16.90 -12.68
CA SER A 161 -1.44 -17.25 -14.09
C SER A 161 -2.76 -17.08 -14.88
N ALA A 162 -3.89 -17.52 -14.33
CA ALA A 162 -5.20 -17.36 -14.96
C ALA A 162 -5.60 -15.88 -15.09
N VAL A 163 -5.45 -15.10 -14.01
CA VAL A 163 -5.73 -13.65 -14.03
C VAL A 163 -4.88 -12.93 -15.08
N ARG A 164 -3.58 -13.26 -15.19
CA ARG A 164 -2.70 -12.67 -16.20
C ARG A 164 -3.15 -13.00 -17.63
N ARG A 165 -3.58 -14.24 -17.91
CA ARG A 165 -4.13 -14.60 -19.22
C ARG A 165 -5.38 -13.82 -19.53
N MET A 166 -6.30 -13.72 -18.58
CA MET A 166 -7.55 -13.01 -18.76
C MET A 166 -7.35 -11.49 -18.90
N ALA A 167 -6.36 -10.92 -18.24
CA ALA A 167 -6.03 -9.50 -18.31
C ALA A 167 -5.65 -9.06 -19.74
N VAL A 168 -5.09 -9.96 -20.56
CA VAL A 168 -4.72 -9.65 -21.97
C VAL A 168 -5.97 -9.35 -22.82
N VAL A 169 -7.10 -9.98 -22.52
CA VAL A 169 -8.36 -9.80 -23.26
C VAL A 169 -9.24 -8.73 -22.61
N ALA A 170 -8.92 -8.34 -21.37
CA ALA A 170 -9.68 -7.31 -20.66
C ALA A 170 -9.54 -5.94 -21.33
N SER A 171 -10.62 -5.17 -21.34
CA SER A 171 -10.62 -3.80 -21.87
C SER A 171 -9.60 -2.92 -21.14
N ASP A 172 -8.81 -2.15 -21.87
CA ASP A 172 -7.84 -1.19 -21.35
C ASP A 172 -8.45 -0.12 -20.43
N GLN A 173 -9.73 0.14 -20.54
CA GLN A 173 -10.42 1.13 -19.72
C GLN A 173 -10.85 0.59 -18.36
N THR A 174 -11.34 -0.65 -18.29
CA THR A 174 -11.95 -1.18 -17.07
C THR A 174 -11.15 -2.31 -16.43
N HIS A 175 -10.31 -3.01 -17.21
CA HIS A 175 -9.60 -4.24 -16.81
C HIS A 175 -10.50 -5.24 -16.08
N ARG A 176 -11.78 -5.27 -16.46
CA ARG A 176 -12.82 -6.05 -15.75
C ARG A 176 -12.67 -7.51 -16.04
N ILE A 177 -12.55 -8.31 -15.00
CA ILE A 177 -12.60 -9.75 -14.99
C ILE A 177 -13.75 -10.19 -14.08
N ARG A 178 -14.51 -11.20 -14.49
CA ARG A 178 -15.59 -11.79 -13.73
C ARG A 178 -15.14 -13.13 -13.18
N LEU A 179 -15.27 -13.31 -11.87
CA LEU A 179 -14.99 -14.54 -11.15
C LEU A 179 -16.31 -15.16 -10.72
N LYS A 180 -16.57 -16.40 -11.14
CA LYS A 180 -17.73 -17.19 -10.74
C LYS A 180 -17.25 -18.41 -9.96
N PHE A 181 -17.64 -18.50 -8.71
CA PHE A 181 -17.35 -19.64 -7.83
C PHE A 181 -18.55 -20.58 -7.82
N GLU A 182 -18.27 -21.84 -8.11
CA GLU A 182 -19.19 -22.96 -7.98
C GLU A 182 -18.53 -24.05 -7.14
N SER A 183 -19.25 -25.15 -6.82
CA SER A 183 -18.66 -26.24 -6.04
C SER A 183 -17.36 -26.74 -6.66
N ASN A 184 -16.24 -26.53 -5.93
CA ASN A 184 -14.88 -26.91 -6.30
C ASN A 184 -14.32 -26.29 -7.60
N ARG A 185 -14.97 -25.26 -8.15
CA ARG A 185 -14.56 -24.61 -9.40
C ARG A 185 -14.60 -23.09 -9.30
N LEU A 186 -13.66 -22.47 -9.97
CA LEU A 186 -13.61 -21.04 -10.23
C LEU A 186 -13.53 -20.81 -11.74
N HIS A 187 -14.55 -20.18 -12.31
CA HIS A 187 -14.55 -19.72 -13.68
C HIS A 187 -14.13 -18.27 -13.75
N LEU A 188 -13.22 -17.95 -14.66
CA LEU A 188 -12.78 -16.59 -14.96
C LEU A 188 -13.31 -16.24 -16.36
N ASN A 189 -14.06 -15.15 -16.46
CA ASN A 189 -14.64 -14.69 -17.72
C ASN A 189 -14.31 -13.22 -17.97
N VAL A 190 -13.96 -12.92 -19.21
CA VAL A 190 -13.78 -11.57 -19.72
C VAL A 190 -14.56 -11.44 -21.03
N LEU A 191 -15.29 -10.36 -21.18
CA LEU A 191 -15.97 -10.01 -22.42
C LEU A 191 -15.60 -8.56 -22.78
N THR A 192 -14.98 -8.39 -23.93
CA THR A 192 -14.60 -7.10 -24.47
C THR A 192 -15.15 -6.99 -25.90
N PRO A 193 -15.97 -5.98 -26.21
CA PRO A 193 -16.60 -5.87 -27.52
C PRO A 193 -15.65 -5.94 -28.71
N ASP A 194 -14.44 -5.33 -28.57
CA ASP A 194 -13.48 -5.21 -29.65
C ASP A 194 -12.44 -6.34 -29.70
N LEU A 195 -12.22 -7.04 -28.57
CA LEU A 195 -11.18 -8.09 -28.45
C LEU A 195 -11.76 -9.50 -28.36
N GLY A 196 -13.07 -9.62 -28.08
CA GLY A 196 -13.74 -10.90 -27.96
C GLY A 196 -13.92 -11.38 -26.52
N GLU A 197 -14.00 -12.69 -26.33
CA GLU A 197 -14.27 -13.35 -25.07
C GLU A 197 -13.06 -14.20 -24.65
N GLY A 198 -12.72 -14.14 -23.37
CA GLY A 198 -11.75 -15.00 -22.70
C GLY A 198 -12.42 -15.82 -21.61
N GLN A 199 -12.08 -17.10 -21.54
CA GLN A 199 -12.57 -18.00 -20.50
C GLN A 199 -11.40 -18.84 -19.96
N ASP A 200 -11.41 -19.07 -18.65
CA ASP A 200 -10.47 -19.95 -17.96
C ASP A 200 -11.14 -20.61 -16.77
N GLU A 201 -10.63 -21.74 -16.31
CA GLU A 201 -11.19 -22.49 -15.20
C GLU A 201 -10.08 -23.01 -14.29
N LEU A 202 -10.32 -22.95 -12.97
CA LEU A 202 -9.43 -23.47 -11.95
C LEU A 202 -10.20 -24.38 -10.98
N GLU A 203 -9.53 -25.43 -10.51
CA GLU A 203 -9.99 -26.19 -9.34
C GLU A 203 -9.70 -25.38 -8.07
N VAL A 204 -10.69 -25.27 -7.18
CA VAL A 204 -10.61 -24.53 -5.91
C VAL A 204 -11.33 -25.31 -4.81
N GLY A 205 -10.94 -25.12 -3.57
CA GLY A 205 -11.71 -25.60 -2.43
C GLY A 205 -12.81 -24.61 -2.08
N TYR A 206 -14.02 -24.83 -2.60
CA TYR A 206 -15.19 -24.02 -2.35
C TYR A 206 -16.45 -24.89 -2.28
N GLU A 207 -17.24 -24.77 -1.21
CA GLU A 207 -18.46 -25.53 -0.97
C GLU A 207 -19.68 -24.61 -0.71
N GLY A 208 -19.54 -23.31 -0.93
CA GLY A 208 -20.61 -22.33 -0.73
C GLY A 208 -21.61 -22.29 -1.87
N GLU A 209 -22.62 -21.45 -1.72
CA GLU A 209 -23.56 -21.12 -2.81
C GLU A 209 -22.80 -20.47 -3.98
N GLU A 210 -23.32 -20.64 -5.18
CA GLU A 210 -22.78 -20.00 -6.37
C GLU A 210 -22.70 -18.47 -6.15
N ILE A 211 -21.54 -17.89 -6.44
CA ILE A 211 -21.33 -16.46 -6.37
C ILE A 211 -20.57 -15.96 -7.59
N GLU A 212 -21.03 -14.85 -8.16
CA GLU A 212 -20.35 -14.16 -9.25
C GLU A 212 -19.99 -12.75 -8.83
N ILE A 213 -18.72 -12.36 -9.06
CA ILE A 213 -18.21 -11.06 -8.67
C ILE A 213 -17.22 -10.51 -9.71
N GLY A 214 -17.33 -9.21 -10.02
CA GLY A 214 -16.42 -8.52 -10.93
C GLY A 214 -15.28 -7.83 -10.21
N PHE A 215 -14.07 -7.97 -10.75
CA PHE A 215 -12.87 -7.29 -10.26
C PHE A 215 -12.17 -6.54 -11.38
N ASN A 216 -11.32 -5.60 -11.00
CA ASN A 216 -10.28 -5.13 -11.87
C ASN A 216 -9.08 -6.11 -11.77
N ALA A 217 -8.68 -6.70 -12.89
CA ALA A 217 -7.60 -7.71 -12.93
C ALA A 217 -6.26 -7.21 -12.35
N ASN A 218 -6.00 -5.89 -12.41
CA ASN A 218 -4.79 -5.29 -11.86
C ASN A 218 -4.80 -5.21 -10.31
N TYR A 219 -5.93 -5.54 -9.67
CA TYR A 219 -6.08 -5.50 -8.21
C TYR A 219 -6.07 -6.90 -7.57
N LEU A 220 -6.09 -7.95 -8.40
CA LEU A 220 -5.95 -9.34 -8.00
C LEU A 220 -4.50 -9.79 -8.10
#